data_3e94181e7da260d3c9d31736219274a6
#
_entry.id   3e94181e7da260d3c9d31736219274a6
#
_cell.length_a   1.000
_cell.length_b   1.000
_cell.length_c   1.000
_cell.angle_alpha   90.00
_cell.angle_beta   90.00
_cell.angle_gamma   90.00
#
_symmetry.space_group_name_H-M   'P 1'
#
loop_
_entity.id
_entity.type
_entity.pdbx_description
1 polymer ?
#
loop_
_entity_poly.entity_id
_entity_poly.type
_entity_poly.pdbx_seq_one_letter_code
_entity_poly.pdbx_strand_id
1 'polypeptide(L)'
;MSKFSDQVHITIDEFAQTVVYYDLELSQPMMDHHHFSFVWQYTGKAVIKPADQAAALRKYEGREVNFTFKSINGGIKLMSKGIIQKLESVDVNGSPVGLHVKGVSHTVLLKDSKKSRIFLDRSLQEIALSIFADETAGEFYQRDAIAPSFHKIFDYKIQYNETSFNFLKRLSARYGQWFYFDGMRMQFGQTKTSKVKLINGSSLHQFGIETNLVSHKTSFAGYDYNNATNIRASELKTSFGSADSFSRIVADRQASVSQPALSIAAYTNQAGNSSEIAEMVKLQTAGRDANSVFYTGVSYYPIGVGQVFTIQNQTVEHELIAIEVVHQSKVHGNYSCKFRAIPADVAAPHYTNVEKFRKAKSQSAIVTDNNDPEKLGRVRVEFYWGAGGRESEWMRVTQQYSGSGRGSYCRPEIGDEVLVDFEGGNVDCPYVAASHYNGNAKPEFFDPENMIKAIRMRYGQMLKFVEKVCIILSDPSGNEIHLDEKNKNINVTSPETVTIRAKNIILDASESITLKAGTNIIQEADNDITQTAGNNITISAAGNLHEKSDNRTEIADENYIRTVGGTAGEIAGKMNISTTEDDIDIHSAKNLNGHSGENSSFN
;
A
#
# COMPACT_ATOMS: atom_id res chain seq x y z
N MET A 1 19.66 57.14 -37.03
CA MET A 1 18.87 56.45 -35.98
C MET A 1 19.34 55.01 -35.92
N SER A 2 20.07 54.64 -34.86
CA SER A 2 20.43 53.24 -34.64
C SER A 2 19.15 52.45 -34.44
N LYS A 3 18.88 51.48 -35.30
CA LYS A 3 17.81 50.49 -35.07
C LYS A 3 18.17 49.77 -33.77
N PHE A 4 17.55 50.15 -32.64
CA PHE A 4 17.54 49.27 -31.48
C PHE A 4 16.94 47.95 -31.94
N SER A 5 17.73 46.91 -31.98
CA SER A 5 17.24 45.59 -32.35
C SER A 5 16.33 45.15 -31.23
N ASP A 6 15.10 44.77 -31.53
CA ASP A 6 14.16 44.24 -30.56
C ASP A 6 14.78 43.07 -29.83
N GLN A 7 14.92 43.19 -28.50
CA GLN A 7 15.50 42.13 -27.70
C GLN A 7 14.57 40.92 -27.60
N VAL A 8 13.26 41.12 -27.75
CA VAL A 8 12.28 40.05 -27.75
C VAL A 8 11.54 39.99 -29.06
N HIS A 9 11.56 38.83 -29.68
CA HIS A 9 10.87 38.57 -30.94
C HIS A 9 9.81 37.47 -30.67
N ILE A 10 8.55 37.79 -31.05
CA ILE A 10 7.42 36.90 -30.86
C ILE A 10 6.93 36.43 -32.22
N THR A 11 6.72 35.13 -32.37
CA THR A 11 6.05 34.53 -33.55
C THR A 11 4.87 33.69 -33.07
N ILE A 12 3.81 33.65 -33.87
CA ILE A 12 2.62 32.83 -33.63
C ILE A 12 2.45 31.93 -34.85
N ASP A 13 2.17 30.67 -34.62
CA ASP A 13 1.90 29.73 -35.70
C ASP A 13 0.78 30.20 -36.60
N GLU A 14 0.92 29.97 -37.92
CA GLU A 14 0.04 30.46 -38.99
C GLU A 14 -0.02 31.98 -39.13
N PHE A 15 0.82 32.73 -38.45
CA PHE A 15 0.98 34.17 -38.67
C PHE A 15 2.36 34.45 -39.28
N ALA A 16 2.36 34.77 -40.59
CA ALA A 16 3.60 34.86 -41.36
C ALA A 16 4.48 36.08 -41.02
N GLN A 17 4.00 37.01 -40.21
CA GLN A 17 4.71 38.24 -39.87
C GLN A 17 5.18 38.23 -38.41
N THR A 18 6.14 39.09 -38.09
CA THR A 18 6.54 39.33 -36.71
C THR A 18 5.40 40.00 -35.94
N VAL A 19 5.13 39.51 -34.75
CA VAL A 19 4.12 40.08 -33.85
C VAL A 19 4.61 41.43 -33.33
N VAL A 20 3.87 42.50 -33.62
CA VAL A 20 4.06 43.79 -32.94
C VAL A 20 3.28 43.79 -31.64
N TYR A 21 3.96 43.99 -30.53
CA TYR A 21 3.36 43.82 -29.21
C TYR A 21 3.73 44.97 -28.25
N TYR A 22 2.98 45.06 -27.18
CA TYR A 22 3.31 45.84 -26.00
C TYR A 22 2.83 45.11 -24.73
N ASP A 23 3.30 45.55 -23.56
CA ASP A 23 3.00 44.97 -22.25
C ASP A 23 3.21 43.45 -22.17
N LEU A 24 4.35 42.97 -22.74
CA LEU A 24 4.75 41.58 -22.60
C LEU A 24 5.16 41.30 -21.16
N GLU A 25 4.60 40.22 -20.64
CA GLU A 25 5.04 39.54 -19.43
C GLU A 25 5.09 38.02 -19.69
N LEU A 26 6.23 37.39 -19.41
CA LEU A 26 6.40 35.93 -19.40
C LEU A 26 6.97 35.54 -18.04
N SER A 27 6.15 34.84 -17.24
CA SER A 27 6.50 34.31 -15.92
C SER A 27 6.89 32.84 -16.03
N GLN A 28 8.07 32.50 -15.55
CA GLN A 28 8.65 31.16 -15.60
C GLN A 28 9.01 30.71 -14.17
N PRO A 29 8.04 30.22 -13.38
CA PRO A 29 8.33 29.60 -12.09
C PRO A 29 8.88 28.18 -12.27
N MET A 30 9.79 27.79 -11.39
CA MET A 30 10.19 26.39 -11.26
C MET A 30 9.04 25.56 -10.65
N MET A 31 8.87 24.30 -11.05
CA MET A 31 7.81 23.42 -10.54
C MET A 31 6.37 23.87 -10.84
N ASP A 32 6.17 24.79 -11.78
CA ASP A 32 4.85 25.16 -12.23
C ASP A 32 4.82 25.48 -13.74
N HIS A 33 3.64 25.74 -14.28
CA HIS A 33 3.47 26.14 -15.66
C HIS A 33 3.99 27.55 -15.87
N HIS A 34 4.61 27.81 -17.03
CA HIS A 34 4.91 29.17 -17.43
C HIS A 34 3.65 29.85 -17.94
N HIS A 35 3.50 31.09 -17.63
CA HIS A 35 2.39 31.92 -18.10
C HIS A 35 2.91 33.13 -18.86
N PHE A 36 2.24 33.48 -19.94
CA PHE A 36 2.57 34.67 -20.66
C PHE A 36 1.33 35.52 -20.98
N SER A 37 1.55 36.81 -21.11
CA SER A 37 0.56 37.74 -21.61
C SER A 37 1.23 38.86 -22.37
N PHE A 38 0.59 39.34 -23.43
CA PHE A 38 0.99 40.51 -24.16
C PHE A 38 -0.20 41.07 -24.94
N VAL A 39 -0.14 42.35 -25.31
CA VAL A 39 -1.12 42.92 -26.21
C VAL A 39 -0.54 42.90 -27.61
N TRP A 40 -1.17 42.13 -28.46
CA TRP A 40 -0.80 42.04 -29.88
C TRP A 40 -1.44 43.18 -30.66
N GLN A 41 -0.62 44.10 -31.14
CA GLN A 41 -1.04 45.12 -32.07
C GLN A 41 -1.29 44.49 -33.44
N TYR A 42 -2.52 44.07 -33.67
CA TYR A 42 -2.92 43.38 -34.89
C TYR A 42 -2.94 44.38 -36.03
N THR A 43 -1.78 44.67 -36.64
CA THR A 43 -1.62 45.62 -37.72
C THR A 43 -1.70 44.92 -39.08
N GLY A 44 -2.78 45.03 -39.72
CA GLY A 44 -2.98 44.64 -41.11
C GLY A 44 -3.94 45.56 -41.81
N LYS A 45 -4.78 46.27 -41.06
CA LYS A 45 -5.76 47.25 -41.56
C LYS A 45 -6.03 48.28 -40.47
N ALA A 46 -6.20 49.52 -40.85
CA ALA A 46 -6.40 50.64 -39.94
C ALA A 46 -7.66 50.54 -39.06
N VAL A 47 -8.54 49.58 -39.29
CA VAL A 47 -9.74 49.32 -38.48
C VAL A 47 -9.98 47.81 -38.44
N ILE A 48 -9.87 47.18 -37.26
CA ILE A 48 -10.26 45.79 -37.04
C ILE A 48 -11.78 45.77 -36.89
N LYS A 49 -12.50 45.20 -37.85
CA LYS A 49 -13.94 45.01 -37.72
C LYS A 49 -14.27 43.95 -36.65
N PRO A 50 -15.40 44.02 -35.96
CA PRO A 50 -15.79 42.99 -34.99
C PRO A 50 -15.79 41.56 -35.56
N ALA A 51 -16.15 41.37 -36.83
CA ALA A 51 -16.10 40.10 -37.54
C ALA A 51 -14.67 39.59 -37.69
N ASP A 52 -13.69 40.47 -37.99
CA ASP A 52 -12.27 40.09 -38.12
C ASP A 52 -11.67 39.72 -36.79
N GLN A 53 -12.11 40.36 -35.68
CA GLN A 53 -11.73 40.01 -34.31
C GLN A 53 -12.24 38.62 -33.94
N ALA A 54 -13.51 38.31 -34.20
CA ALA A 54 -14.08 36.99 -33.96
C ALA A 54 -13.37 35.89 -34.78
N ALA A 55 -13.00 36.17 -36.03
CA ALA A 55 -12.23 35.26 -36.86
C ALA A 55 -10.82 35.04 -36.30
N ALA A 56 -10.14 36.10 -35.84
CA ALA A 56 -8.82 36.00 -35.22
C ALA A 56 -8.85 35.20 -33.90
N LEU A 57 -9.87 35.40 -33.04
CA LEU A 57 -10.04 34.65 -31.80
C LEU A 57 -10.13 33.14 -32.08
N ARG A 58 -10.93 32.73 -33.07
CA ARG A 58 -11.07 31.31 -33.46
C ARG A 58 -9.82 30.74 -34.14
N LYS A 59 -9.09 31.57 -34.89
CA LYS A 59 -7.92 31.12 -35.68
C LYS A 59 -6.71 30.83 -34.79
N TYR A 60 -6.47 31.66 -33.79
CA TYR A 60 -5.22 31.66 -33.03
C TYR A 60 -5.36 31.05 -31.62
N GLU A 61 -6.57 30.78 -31.16
CA GLU A 61 -6.76 29.99 -29.90
C GLU A 61 -6.16 28.60 -30.07
N GLY A 62 -5.37 28.14 -29.11
CA GLY A 62 -4.66 26.85 -29.13
C GLY A 62 -3.39 26.84 -29.98
N ARG A 63 -3.01 27.96 -30.67
CA ARG A 63 -1.79 28.03 -31.46
C ARG A 63 -0.55 28.23 -30.59
N GLU A 64 0.58 27.72 -31.10
CA GLU A 64 1.89 27.89 -30.47
C GLU A 64 2.39 29.33 -30.65
N VAL A 65 2.96 29.85 -29.56
CA VAL A 65 3.69 31.13 -29.55
C VAL A 65 5.13 30.84 -29.18
N ASN A 66 6.06 31.40 -29.98
CA ASN A 66 7.47 31.29 -29.72
C ASN A 66 8.05 32.65 -29.36
N PHE A 67 8.78 32.71 -28.25
CA PHE A 67 9.51 33.87 -27.75
C PHE A 67 11.01 33.65 -27.98
N THR A 68 11.64 34.56 -28.66
CA THR A 68 13.09 34.55 -28.87
C THR A 68 13.70 35.78 -28.21
N PHE A 69 14.55 35.55 -27.24
CA PHE A 69 15.26 36.59 -26.49
C PHE A 69 16.68 36.73 -27.03
N LYS A 70 17.05 37.95 -27.40
CA LYS A 70 18.36 38.30 -27.98
C LYS A 70 19.16 39.14 -26.99
N SER A 71 20.48 39.04 -27.03
CA SER A 71 21.34 40.00 -26.35
C SER A 71 21.31 41.35 -27.06
N ILE A 72 21.77 42.39 -26.38
CA ILE A 72 21.95 43.73 -26.95
C ILE A 72 22.80 43.67 -28.22
N ASN A 73 23.73 42.72 -28.34
CA ASN A 73 24.57 42.52 -29.51
C ASN A 73 23.93 41.61 -30.61
N GLY A 74 22.65 41.28 -30.50
CA GLY A 74 21.86 40.59 -31.53
C GLY A 74 21.90 39.07 -31.53
N GLY A 75 22.71 38.40 -30.72
CA GLY A 75 22.75 36.92 -30.65
C GLY A 75 21.57 36.35 -29.85
N ILE A 76 20.98 35.27 -30.35
CA ILE A 76 19.90 34.53 -29.63
C ILE A 76 20.50 33.95 -28.34
N LYS A 77 19.88 34.21 -27.20
CA LYS A 77 20.33 33.78 -25.89
C LYS A 77 19.35 32.84 -25.20
N LEU A 78 18.05 33.03 -25.39
CA LEU A 78 17.00 32.22 -24.76
C LEU A 78 15.85 32.08 -25.76
N MET A 79 15.20 30.92 -25.71
CA MET A 79 13.94 30.69 -26.41
C MET A 79 12.92 30.13 -25.41
N SER A 80 11.67 30.48 -25.62
CA SER A 80 10.55 29.92 -24.85
C SER A 80 9.35 29.77 -25.75
N LYS A 81 8.52 28.77 -25.50
CA LYS A 81 7.30 28.51 -26.25
C LYS A 81 6.12 28.21 -25.34
N GLY A 82 4.93 28.47 -25.85
CA GLY A 82 3.67 28.19 -25.12
C GLY A 82 2.50 28.17 -26.08
N ILE A 83 1.32 27.94 -25.51
CA ILE A 83 0.05 27.79 -26.22
C ILE A 83 -0.87 28.94 -25.82
N ILE A 84 -1.54 29.56 -26.76
CA ILE A 84 -2.54 30.60 -26.52
C ILE A 84 -3.77 29.94 -25.88
N GLN A 85 -4.11 30.33 -24.65
CA GLN A 85 -5.30 29.86 -23.96
C GLN A 85 -6.47 30.83 -24.13
N LYS A 86 -6.19 32.12 -24.21
CA LYS A 86 -7.21 33.15 -24.23
C LYS A 86 -6.79 34.32 -25.09
N LEU A 87 -7.72 34.78 -25.91
CA LEU A 87 -7.62 35.98 -26.70
C LEU A 87 -8.78 36.90 -26.35
N GLU A 88 -8.50 38.15 -26.06
CA GLU A 88 -9.51 39.16 -25.74
C GLU A 88 -9.31 40.37 -26.67
N SER A 89 -10.39 40.86 -27.24
CA SER A 89 -10.37 42.15 -27.93
C SER A 89 -10.27 43.27 -26.92
N VAL A 90 -9.38 44.21 -27.15
CA VAL A 90 -9.18 45.36 -26.26
C VAL A 90 -9.52 46.64 -27.02
N ASP A 91 -10.58 47.31 -26.57
CA ASP A 91 -11.00 48.61 -27.09
C ASP A 91 -10.81 49.66 -26.01
N VAL A 92 -10.28 50.80 -26.37
CA VAL A 92 -10.13 51.95 -25.50
C VAL A 92 -10.88 53.14 -26.14
N ASN A 93 -11.84 53.68 -25.46
CA ASN A 93 -12.69 54.77 -25.92
C ASN A 93 -13.37 54.48 -27.28
N GLY A 94 -13.78 53.21 -27.50
CA GLY A 94 -14.43 52.80 -28.73
C GLY A 94 -13.48 52.54 -29.91
N SER A 95 -12.18 52.61 -29.67
CA SER A 95 -11.14 52.28 -30.67
C SER A 95 -10.44 50.99 -30.32
N PRO A 96 -10.39 50.00 -31.22
CA PRO A 96 -9.67 48.74 -30.99
C PRO A 96 -8.17 49.01 -30.86
N VAL A 97 -7.57 48.61 -29.74
CA VAL A 97 -6.15 48.82 -29.46
C VAL A 97 -5.34 47.57 -29.83
N GLY A 98 -5.97 46.40 -29.82
CA GLY A 98 -5.31 45.13 -30.16
C GLY A 98 -6.01 43.91 -29.56
N LEU A 99 -5.32 42.80 -29.62
CA LEU A 99 -5.72 41.53 -29.00
C LEU A 99 -4.89 41.29 -27.76
N HIS A 100 -5.52 41.16 -26.61
CA HIS A 100 -4.83 40.71 -25.42
C HIS A 100 -4.69 39.19 -25.48
N VAL A 101 -3.47 38.73 -25.59
CA VAL A 101 -3.09 37.32 -25.68
C VAL A 101 -2.65 36.84 -24.32
N LYS A 102 -3.26 35.77 -23.81
CA LYS A 102 -2.84 35.07 -22.61
C LYS A 102 -2.60 33.59 -22.94
N GLY A 103 -1.56 33.02 -22.38
CA GLY A 103 -1.24 31.63 -22.65
C GLY A 103 -0.38 30.99 -21.57
N VAL A 104 -0.08 29.74 -21.80
CA VAL A 104 0.61 28.87 -20.86
C VAL A 104 1.61 28.00 -21.62
N SER A 105 2.62 27.49 -20.94
CA SER A 105 3.56 26.51 -21.51
C SER A 105 2.87 25.20 -21.89
N HIS A 106 3.45 24.44 -22.81
CA HIS A 106 2.97 23.12 -23.24
C HIS A 106 2.82 22.12 -22.10
N THR A 107 3.44 22.35 -20.97
CA THR A 107 3.32 21.52 -19.75
C THR A 107 1.88 21.39 -19.25
N VAL A 108 0.96 22.26 -19.69
CA VAL A 108 -0.47 22.15 -19.38
C VAL A 108 -1.08 20.83 -19.87
N LEU A 109 -0.54 20.23 -20.92
CA LEU A 109 -0.98 18.94 -21.45
C LEU A 109 -0.83 17.81 -20.41
N LEU A 110 0.17 17.90 -19.54
CA LEU A 110 0.33 16.96 -18.42
C LEU A 110 -0.71 17.15 -17.29
N LYS A 111 -1.53 18.21 -17.36
CA LYS A 111 -2.57 18.55 -16.39
C LYS A 111 -3.99 18.21 -16.87
N ASP A 112 -4.15 17.75 -18.09
CA ASP A 112 -5.45 17.61 -18.74
C ASP A 112 -6.38 16.66 -17.98
N SER A 113 -5.91 15.49 -17.59
CA SER A 113 -6.72 14.49 -16.90
C SER A 113 -6.04 13.90 -15.65
N LYS A 114 -6.87 13.55 -14.66
CA LYS A 114 -6.41 12.77 -13.51
C LYS A 114 -6.33 11.30 -13.92
N LYS A 115 -5.23 10.66 -13.57
CA LYS A 115 -4.96 9.25 -13.87
C LYS A 115 -4.70 8.47 -12.59
N SER A 116 -4.97 7.17 -12.65
CA SER A 116 -4.59 6.19 -11.62
C SER A 116 -3.81 5.08 -12.30
N ARG A 117 -2.55 4.89 -11.91
CA ARG A 117 -1.61 3.92 -12.51
C ARG A 117 -0.68 3.37 -11.45
N ILE A 118 -0.31 2.11 -11.60
CA ILE A 118 0.65 1.41 -10.75
C ILE A 118 1.96 1.22 -11.54
N PHE A 119 3.07 1.46 -10.87
CA PHE A 119 4.41 1.23 -11.37
C PHE A 119 5.11 0.25 -10.42
N LEU A 120 5.44 -0.94 -10.92
CA LEU A 120 6.17 -1.99 -10.21
C LEU A 120 7.59 -2.09 -10.76
N ASP A 121 8.56 -2.27 -9.89
CA ASP A 121 9.97 -2.49 -10.21
C ASP A 121 10.52 -1.46 -11.22
N ARG A 122 10.24 -0.16 -10.95
CA ARG A 122 10.63 0.95 -11.82
C ARG A 122 11.50 1.96 -11.11
N SER A 123 12.51 2.43 -11.82
CA SER A 123 13.29 3.61 -11.42
C SER A 123 12.48 4.90 -11.63
N LEU A 124 12.89 5.96 -10.95
CA LEU A 124 12.28 7.29 -11.11
C LEU A 124 12.36 7.79 -12.56
N GLN A 125 13.46 7.48 -13.26
CA GLN A 125 13.64 7.81 -14.68
C GLN A 125 12.64 7.07 -15.56
N GLU A 126 12.47 5.77 -15.37
CA GLU A 126 11.52 4.97 -16.17
C GLU A 126 10.07 5.40 -15.94
N ILE A 127 9.72 5.75 -14.70
CA ILE A 127 8.40 6.31 -14.37
C ILE A 127 8.18 7.62 -15.14
N ALA A 128 9.13 8.56 -15.06
CA ALA A 128 9.01 9.84 -15.73
C ALA A 128 8.94 9.69 -17.26
N LEU A 129 9.80 8.84 -17.85
CA LEU A 129 9.80 8.57 -19.28
C LEU A 129 8.48 7.93 -19.75
N SER A 130 7.92 6.99 -18.99
CA SER A 130 6.64 6.38 -19.35
C SER A 130 5.49 7.37 -19.33
N ILE A 131 5.50 8.32 -18.38
CA ILE A 131 4.49 9.38 -18.31
C ILE A 131 4.61 10.33 -19.51
N PHE A 132 5.81 10.75 -19.87
CA PHE A 132 6.00 11.62 -21.03
C PHE A 132 5.67 10.93 -22.34
N ALA A 133 5.91 9.62 -22.45
CA ALA A 133 5.57 8.85 -23.64
C ALA A 133 4.05 8.67 -23.85
N ASP A 134 3.30 8.54 -22.76
CA ASP A 134 1.84 8.36 -22.79
C ASP A 134 1.08 9.68 -23.09
N GLU A 135 1.66 10.80 -22.72
CA GLU A 135 1.10 12.11 -23.05
C GLU A 135 1.58 12.47 -24.45
N THR A 136 0.70 12.66 -25.40
CA THR A 136 0.93 12.94 -26.84
C THR A 136 1.88 14.12 -27.14
N ALA A 137 2.58 14.58 -26.17
CA ALA A 137 3.44 15.74 -26.13
C ALA A 137 4.94 15.39 -26.26
N GLY A 138 5.30 14.35 -26.99
CA GLY A 138 6.68 13.93 -27.18
C GLY A 138 7.64 15.00 -27.73
N GLU A 139 7.12 16.13 -28.17
CA GLU A 139 7.91 17.26 -28.68
C GLU A 139 8.50 18.15 -27.57
N PHE A 140 7.97 18.15 -26.34
CA PHE A 140 8.47 19.04 -25.29
C PHE A 140 9.36 18.36 -24.26
N TYR A 141 9.78 17.11 -24.48
CA TYR A 141 10.81 16.47 -23.67
C TYR A 141 11.87 15.79 -24.54
N GLN A 142 13.04 15.61 -24.00
CA GLN A 142 14.07 14.74 -24.57
C GLN A 142 14.51 13.75 -23.51
N ARG A 143 14.85 12.54 -23.94
CA ARG A 143 15.24 11.47 -23.03
C ARG A 143 16.47 11.79 -22.17
N ASP A 144 17.43 12.49 -22.73
CA ASP A 144 18.65 12.95 -22.06
C ASP A 144 18.41 14.06 -21.02
N ALA A 145 17.30 14.79 -21.13
CA ALA A 145 16.88 15.79 -20.16
C ALA A 145 16.13 15.17 -18.96
N ILE A 146 15.81 13.87 -19.01
CA ILE A 146 15.16 13.12 -17.94
C ILE A 146 16.20 12.21 -17.30
N ALA A 147 17.00 12.77 -16.41
CA ALA A 147 18.13 12.09 -15.78
C ALA A 147 18.17 12.41 -14.26
N PRO A 148 17.24 11.85 -13.48
CA PRO A 148 17.22 12.03 -12.04
C PRO A 148 18.46 11.42 -11.39
N SER A 149 18.96 12.04 -10.32
CA SER A 149 20.08 11.54 -9.52
C SER A 149 19.69 10.40 -8.56
N PHE A 150 18.39 10.19 -8.35
CA PHE A 150 17.88 9.10 -7.55
C PHE A 150 17.70 7.85 -8.44
N HIS A 151 18.56 6.83 -8.22
CA HIS A 151 18.65 5.64 -9.09
C HIS A 151 18.02 4.38 -8.49
N LYS A 152 17.51 4.44 -7.25
CA LYS A 152 16.88 3.29 -6.62
C LYS A 152 15.63 2.86 -7.39
N ILE A 153 15.46 1.55 -7.57
CA ILE A 153 14.24 0.96 -8.11
C ILE A 153 13.19 0.94 -6.99
N PHE A 154 11.98 1.34 -7.33
CA PHE A 154 10.84 1.25 -6.45
C PHE A 154 10.12 -0.07 -6.71
N ASP A 155 9.90 -0.85 -5.68
CA ASP A 155 9.06 -2.05 -5.76
C ASP A 155 7.62 -1.66 -6.15
N TYR A 156 7.17 -0.50 -5.65
CA TYR A 156 5.81 -0.02 -5.86
C TYR A 156 5.70 1.50 -5.81
N LYS A 157 5.04 2.10 -6.80
CA LYS A 157 4.66 3.52 -6.84
C LYS A 157 3.31 3.69 -7.51
N ILE A 158 2.48 4.57 -6.95
CA ILE A 158 1.15 4.87 -7.51
C ILE A 158 1.03 6.34 -7.89
N GLN A 159 0.55 6.58 -9.11
CA GLN A 159 -0.18 7.79 -9.46
C GLN A 159 -1.65 7.52 -9.14
N TYR A 160 -2.24 8.23 -8.20
CA TYR A 160 -3.62 7.99 -7.77
C TYR A 160 -4.47 9.26 -7.87
N ASN A 161 -5.47 9.25 -8.75
CA ASN A 161 -6.42 10.34 -8.95
C ASN A 161 -5.74 11.73 -8.96
N GLU A 162 -4.62 11.81 -9.67
CA GLU A 162 -3.84 13.05 -9.84
C GLU A 162 -3.36 13.19 -11.28
N THR A 163 -3.12 14.43 -11.71
CA THR A 163 -2.61 14.70 -13.04
C THR A 163 -1.15 14.25 -13.16
N SER A 164 -0.70 13.95 -14.35
CA SER A 164 0.69 13.57 -14.61
C SER A 164 1.69 14.63 -14.17
N PHE A 165 1.35 15.91 -14.35
CA PHE A 165 2.16 17.02 -13.84
C PHE A 165 2.30 16.98 -12.31
N ASN A 166 1.19 16.85 -11.59
CA ASN A 166 1.20 16.82 -10.12
C ASN A 166 1.92 15.59 -9.57
N PHE A 167 1.82 14.45 -10.25
CA PHE A 167 2.55 13.24 -9.88
C PHE A 167 4.06 13.43 -10.01
N LEU A 168 4.55 13.92 -11.16
CA LEU A 168 5.98 14.23 -11.35
C LEU A 168 6.48 15.30 -10.40
N LYS A 169 5.67 16.35 -10.15
CA LYS A 169 5.93 17.41 -9.18
C LYS A 169 6.05 16.86 -7.75
N ARG A 170 5.21 15.87 -7.38
CA ARG A 170 5.28 15.20 -6.09
C ARG A 170 6.53 14.33 -5.96
N LEU A 171 6.83 13.53 -6.98
CA LEU A 171 8.03 12.69 -6.98
C LEU A 171 9.31 13.53 -6.95
N SER A 172 9.37 14.62 -7.73
CA SER A 172 10.55 15.50 -7.72
C SER A 172 10.77 16.14 -6.34
N ALA A 173 9.71 16.60 -5.67
CA ALA A 173 9.80 17.16 -4.34
C ALA A 173 10.22 16.10 -3.31
N ARG A 174 9.66 14.89 -3.37
CA ARG A 174 9.96 13.82 -2.43
C ARG A 174 11.39 13.30 -2.53
N TYR A 175 11.93 13.20 -3.75
CA TYR A 175 13.26 12.64 -4.03
C TYR A 175 14.31 13.70 -4.34
N GLY A 176 14.02 14.99 -4.08
CA GLY A 176 14.99 16.07 -4.22
C GLY A 176 15.49 16.28 -5.66
N GLN A 177 14.62 16.09 -6.66
CA GLN A 177 14.99 16.22 -8.05
C GLN A 177 14.59 17.57 -8.63
N TRP A 178 15.43 18.15 -9.51
CA TRP A 178 15.08 19.33 -10.27
C TRP A 178 13.95 19.00 -11.25
N PHE A 179 12.88 19.80 -11.27
CA PHE A 179 11.74 19.62 -12.16
C PHE A 179 11.23 20.96 -12.65
N TYR A 180 11.43 21.25 -13.92
CA TYR A 180 11.03 22.51 -14.53
C TYR A 180 10.95 22.40 -16.05
N PHE A 181 10.25 23.34 -16.66
CA PHE A 181 10.24 23.55 -18.09
C PHE A 181 11.24 24.68 -18.41
N ASP A 182 12.24 24.44 -19.24
CA ASP A 182 13.29 25.42 -19.53
C ASP A 182 12.90 26.48 -20.59
N GLY A 183 11.64 26.47 -20.97
CA GLY A 183 11.07 27.27 -22.06
C GLY A 183 10.86 26.46 -23.35
N MET A 184 11.66 25.45 -23.59
CA MET A 184 11.57 24.59 -24.77
C MET A 184 11.28 23.13 -24.42
N ARG A 185 11.80 22.63 -23.29
CA ARG A 185 11.75 21.21 -22.90
C ARG A 185 11.61 21.03 -21.39
N MET A 186 10.98 19.93 -21.04
CA MET A 186 10.96 19.48 -19.64
C MET A 186 12.34 18.98 -19.22
N GLN A 187 12.76 19.40 -18.04
CA GLN A 187 13.95 18.97 -17.35
C GLN A 187 13.54 18.22 -16.07
N PHE A 188 14.14 17.05 -15.84
CA PHE A 188 13.90 16.25 -14.63
C PHE A 188 15.23 15.69 -14.12
N GLY A 189 15.68 16.21 -12.95
CA GLY A 189 16.89 15.75 -12.28
C GLY A 189 18.14 16.57 -12.53
N GLN A 190 18.20 17.36 -13.59
CA GLN A 190 19.39 18.13 -13.97
C GLN A 190 19.12 19.63 -14.08
N THR A 191 20.18 20.40 -13.93
CA THR A 191 20.19 21.84 -14.15
C THR A 191 21.05 22.17 -15.38
N LYS A 192 20.79 23.29 -16.03
CA LYS A 192 21.57 23.75 -17.18
C LYS A 192 22.65 24.72 -16.71
N THR A 193 23.90 24.39 -16.98
CA THR A 193 25.00 25.34 -16.83
C THR A 193 24.97 26.36 -17.95
N SER A 194 25.32 27.61 -17.63
CA SER A 194 25.38 28.70 -18.57
C SER A 194 26.68 29.49 -18.37
N LYS A 195 27.20 30.07 -19.43
CA LYS A 195 28.35 30.98 -19.36
C LYS A 195 27.92 32.44 -19.12
N VAL A 196 26.69 32.66 -18.65
CA VAL A 196 26.21 34.01 -18.37
C VAL A 196 26.84 34.52 -17.11
N LYS A 197 27.52 35.66 -17.19
CA LYS A 197 28.07 36.41 -16.08
C LYS A 197 27.41 37.78 -16.04
N LEU A 198 26.74 38.09 -14.95
CA LEU A 198 26.18 39.39 -14.68
C LEU A 198 27.09 40.19 -13.74
N ILE A 199 27.16 41.50 -13.97
CA ILE A 199 27.96 42.41 -13.14
C ILE A 199 26.99 43.39 -12.51
N ASN A 200 27.00 43.45 -11.16
CA ASN A 200 26.19 44.38 -10.41
C ASN A 200 26.57 45.83 -10.72
N GLY A 201 25.58 46.68 -11.00
CA GLY A 201 25.79 48.06 -11.44
C GLY A 201 26.05 48.21 -12.95
N SER A 202 26.06 47.11 -13.76
CA SER A 202 26.25 47.13 -15.21
C SER A 202 25.15 46.34 -15.91
N SER A 203 25.33 45.04 -16.10
CA SER A 203 24.30 44.16 -16.72
C SER A 203 23.18 43.80 -15.72
N LEU A 204 23.42 43.93 -14.46
CA LEU A 204 22.46 43.75 -13.37
C LEU A 204 22.13 45.12 -12.76
N HIS A 205 20.85 45.51 -12.87
CA HIS A 205 20.35 46.82 -12.43
C HIS A 205 19.96 46.87 -10.98
N GLN A 206 19.38 45.79 -10.46
CA GLN A 206 19.05 45.61 -9.05
C GLN A 206 19.58 44.28 -8.58
N PHE A 207 20.10 44.27 -7.36
CA PHE A 207 20.59 43.06 -6.71
C PHE A 207 20.19 43.09 -5.24
N GLY A 208 19.56 42.04 -4.78
CA GLY A 208 19.13 41.87 -3.39
C GLY A 208 19.44 40.48 -2.88
N ILE A 209 19.68 40.39 -1.59
CA ILE A 209 19.91 39.14 -0.87
C ILE A 209 18.86 39.04 0.23
N GLU A 210 18.07 38.00 0.19
CA GLU A 210 17.00 37.70 1.17
C GLU A 210 17.44 36.52 2.03
N THR A 211 17.26 36.60 3.33
CA THR A 211 17.59 35.52 4.26
C THR A 211 16.35 35.06 4.99
N ASN A 212 16.16 33.76 5.09
CA ASN A 212 15.06 33.15 5.81
C ASN A 212 15.57 32.29 6.97
N LEU A 213 14.86 32.34 8.08
CA LEU A 213 15.09 31.42 9.19
C LEU A 213 14.52 30.04 8.83
N VAL A 214 15.39 29.03 8.78
CA VAL A 214 15.02 27.64 8.50
C VAL A 214 15.50 26.71 9.62
N SER A 215 14.79 25.60 9.81
CA SER A 215 15.20 24.59 10.78
C SER A 215 16.42 23.82 10.28
N HIS A 216 17.46 23.72 11.10
CA HIS A 216 18.71 23.04 10.78
C HIS A 216 18.75 21.56 11.19
N LYS A 217 17.82 21.10 12.00
CA LYS A 217 17.75 19.71 12.42
C LYS A 217 16.59 19.01 11.75
N THR A 218 16.89 17.87 11.15
CA THR A 218 15.90 16.92 10.66
C THR A 218 16.11 15.60 11.36
N SER A 219 15.04 15.02 11.86
CA SER A 219 15.06 13.70 12.47
C SER A 219 13.81 12.93 12.02
N PHE A 220 14.04 11.74 11.50
CA PHE A 220 12.95 10.84 11.08
C PHE A 220 13.04 9.52 11.81
N ALA A 221 11.88 8.92 12.04
CA ALA A 221 11.74 7.55 12.52
C ALA A 221 10.85 6.75 11.55
N GLY A 222 11.17 5.49 11.37
CA GLY A 222 10.40 4.56 10.59
C GLY A 222 10.34 3.19 11.26
N TYR A 223 9.51 2.32 10.76
CA TYR A 223 9.38 0.95 11.22
C TYR A 223 9.54 0.00 10.03
N ASP A 224 10.53 -0.89 10.14
CA ASP A 224 10.71 -1.99 9.20
C ASP A 224 9.94 -3.21 9.72
N TYR A 225 8.82 -3.51 9.11
CA TYR A 225 7.99 -4.63 9.53
C TYR A 225 8.57 -6.00 9.12
N ASN A 226 9.44 -6.06 8.11
CA ASN A 226 10.07 -7.32 7.68
C ASN A 226 11.05 -7.82 8.76
N ASN A 227 11.77 -6.89 9.40
CA ASN A 227 12.72 -7.19 10.46
C ASN A 227 12.20 -6.84 11.86
N ALA A 228 10.97 -6.32 11.97
CA ALA A 228 10.34 -5.87 13.23
C ALA A 228 11.20 -4.86 14.02
N THR A 229 11.91 -3.95 13.30
CA THR A 229 12.84 -3.01 13.92
C THR A 229 12.40 -1.57 13.77
N ASN A 230 12.61 -0.79 14.84
CA ASN A 230 12.46 0.67 14.80
C ASN A 230 13.74 1.29 14.25
N ILE A 231 13.58 2.10 13.21
CA ILE A 231 14.70 2.82 12.59
C ILE A 231 14.58 4.29 12.93
N ARG A 232 15.71 4.91 13.31
CA ARG A 232 15.78 6.35 13.56
C ARG A 232 17.05 6.90 12.92
N ALA A 233 16.91 8.03 12.26
CA ALA A 233 18.04 8.81 11.77
C ALA A 233 17.82 10.30 12.08
N SER A 234 18.90 10.98 12.43
CA SER A 234 18.91 12.41 12.64
C SER A 234 20.17 12.99 12.04
N GLU A 235 20.08 14.14 11.42
CA GLU A 235 21.24 14.89 10.93
C GLU A 235 21.23 16.26 11.57
N LEU A 236 22.36 16.57 12.21
CA LEU A 236 22.73 17.92 12.56
C LEU A 236 23.38 18.51 11.32
N LYS A 237 22.95 19.66 10.89
CA LYS A 237 23.64 20.39 9.84
C LYS A 237 25.06 20.68 10.28
N THR A 238 26.01 19.94 9.76
CA THR A 238 27.46 20.12 10.01
C THR A 238 28.16 20.75 8.81
N SER A 239 27.55 20.71 7.64
CA SER A 239 28.05 21.33 6.41
C SER A 239 26.92 22.05 5.69
N PHE A 240 27.19 23.21 5.16
CA PHE A 240 26.24 23.93 4.31
C PHE A 240 26.22 23.27 2.95
N GLY A 241 25.02 23.06 2.44
CA GLY A 241 24.84 22.53 1.08
C GLY A 241 25.31 23.49 -0.01
N SER A 242 25.93 24.60 0.36
CA SER A 242 26.44 25.61 -0.55
C SER A 242 27.82 26.14 -0.13
N ALA A 243 28.69 26.29 -1.10
CA ALA A 243 29.99 26.94 -0.95
C ALA A 243 29.88 28.48 -0.91
N ASP A 244 28.72 29.04 -1.23
CA ASP A 244 28.50 30.49 -1.22
C ASP A 244 28.77 31.07 0.17
N SER A 245 29.64 32.09 0.22
CA SER A 245 30.12 32.68 1.45
C SER A 245 29.01 33.31 2.28
N PHE A 246 27.98 33.88 1.63
CA PHE A 246 26.86 34.51 2.30
C PHE A 246 25.93 33.48 2.92
N SER A 247 25.65 32.39 2.19
CA SER A 247 24.88 31.26 2.70
C SER A 247 25.49 30.64 3.94
N ARG A 248 26.82 30.52 4.00
CA ARG A 248 27.54 30.04 5.19
C ARG A 248 27.35 30.95 6.40
N ILE A 249 27.50 32.26 6.25
CA ILE A 249 27.31 33.21 7.34
C ILE A 249 25.90 33.16 7.91
N VAL A 250 24.87 33.07 7.02
CA VAL A 250 23.47 32.98 7.44
C VAL A 250 23.21 31.68 8.17
N ALA A 251 23.76 30.59 7.69
CA ALA A 251 23.58 29.30 8.30
C ALA A 251 24.25 29.20 9.67
N ASP A 252 25.45 29.79 9.85
CA ASP A 252 26.13 29.83 11.14
C ASP A 252 25.31 30.58 12.20
N ARG A 253 24.66 31.69 11.82
CA ARG A 253 23.76 32.44 12.71
C ARG A 253 22.53 31.61 13.10
N GLN A 254 21.94 30.90 12.16
CA GLN A 254 20.72 30.13 12.39
C GLN A 254 20.95 28.92 13.27
N ALA A 255 22.12 28.30 13.22
CA ALA A 255 22.48 27.15 14.05
C ALA A 255 22.38 27.46 15.56
N SER A 256 22.53 28.72 15.98
CA SER A 256 22.43 29.13 17.37
C SER A 256 20.97 29.32 17.86
N VAL A 257 20.01 29.42 16.96
CA VAL A 257 18.60 29.75 17.27
C VAL A 257 17.65 28.57 17.08
N SER A 258 17.98 27.65 16.18
CA SER A 258 17.06 26.54 15.86
C SER A 258 17.08 25.42 16.91
N GLN A 259 15.91 25.10 17.45
CA GLN A 259 15.70 23.93 18.32
C GLN A 259 15.61 22.66 17.45
N PRO A 260 16.10 21.51 17.94
CA PRO A 260 15.92 20.25 17.24
C PRO A 260 14.45 19.83 17.26
N ALA A 261 13.84 19.74 16.11
CA ALA A 261 12.54 19.14 15.96
C ALA A 261 12.68 17.66 15.58
N LEU A 262 12.02 16.78 16.33
CA LEU A 262 11.85 15.38 15.95
C LEU A 262 10.61 15.28 15.07
N SER A 263 10.79 15.03 13.79
CA SER A 263 9.70 14.65 12.91
C SER A 263 9.64 13.12 12.83
N ILE A 264 8.47 12.56 13.09
CA ILE A 264 8.25 11.13 12.92
C ILE A 264 7.73 10.91 11.51
N ALA A 265 8.56 10.36 10.64
CA ALA A 265 8.14 9.95 9.29
C ALA A 265 7.42 8.58 9.35
N ALA A 266 6.33 8.52 10.11
CA ALA A 266 5.58 7.29 10.35
C ALA A 266 4.99 6.65 9.08
N TYR A 267 4.99 7.38 7.96
CA TYR A 267 4.31 6.98 6.73
C TYR A 267 5.26 6.61 5.60
N THR A 268 6.52 6.41 5.91
CA THR A 268 7.52 6.00 4.91
C THR A 268 7.87 4.53 5.10
N ASN A 269 6.86 3.67 5.06
CA ASN A 269 7.05 2.23 5.20
C ASN A 269 7.92 1.59 4.14
N GLN A 270 8.27 2.33 3.12
CA GLN A 270 9.28 1.92 2.16
C GLN A 270 10.72 2.22 2.62
N ALA A 271 10.90 2.76 3.81
CA ALA A 271 12.20 2.78 4.45
C ALA A 271 12.51 1.39 5.00
N GLY A 272 12.78 0.45 4.12
CA GLY A 272 13.11 -0.94 4.47
C GLY A 272 14.44 -1.09 5.20
N ASN A 273 15.19 0.02 5.37
CA ASN A 273 16.46 -0.01 6.09
C ASN A 273 16.89 1.37 6.60
N SER A 274 17.87 1.38 7.49
CA SER A 274 18.42 2.61 8.10
C SER A 274 19.01 3.59 7.08
N SER A 275 19.54 3.09 5.96
CA SER A 275 20.15 3.94 4.93
C SER A 275 19.12 4.82 4.21
N GLU A 276 17.90 4.32 3.99
CA GLU A 276 16.83 5.12 3.36
C GLU A 276 16.37 6.26 4.24
N ILE A 277 16.16 6.01 5.53
CA ILE A 277 15.80 7.07 6.47
C ILE A 277 16.92 8.10 6.58
N ALA A 278 18.18 7.67 6.59
CA ALA A 278 19.33 8.58 6.60
C ALA A 278 19.37 9.45 5.32
N GLU A 279 19.11 8.86 4.16
CA GLU A 279 19.04 9.61 2.89
C GLU A 279 17.88 10.62 2.88
N MET A 280 16.71 10.24 3.38
CA MET A 280 15.57 11.16 3.54
C MET A 280 15.89 12.33 4.47
N VAL A 281 16.57 12.06 5.58
CA VAL A 281 17.04 13.11 6.52
C VAL A 281 17.98 14.09 5.80
N LYS A 282 18.94 13.58 5.02
CA LYS A 282 19.87 14.41 4.23
C LYS A 282 19.15 15.26 3.21
N LEU A 283 18.25 14.65 2.42
CA LEU A 283 17.46 15.36 1.42
C LEU A 283 16.58 16.46 2.04
N GLN A 284 15.89 16.15 3.13
CA GLN A 284 15.06 17.16 3.81
C GLN A 284 15.89 18.30 4.37
N THR A 285 17.04 17.99 4.95
CA THR A 285 17.98 19.01 5.46
C THR A 285 18.49 19.88 4.32
N ALA A 286 18.93 19.27 3.21
CA ALA A 286 19.39 19.99 2.03
C ALA A 286 18.31 20.90 1.43
N GLY A 287 17.05 20.41 1.34
CA GLY A 287 15.93 21.21 0.87
C GLY A 287 15.60 22.39 1.78
N ARG A 288 15.73 22.23 3.10
CA ARG A 288 15.58 23.34 4.06
C ARG A 288 16.71 24.34 3.91
N ASP A 289 17.94 23.88 3.75
CA ASP A 289 19.12 24.72 3.54
C ASP A 289 19.00 25.57 2.28
N ALA A 290 18.49 25.01 1.20
CA ALA A 290 18.23 25.72 -0.06
C ALA A 290 17.20 26.86 0.10
N ASN A 291 16.43 26.89 1.20
CA ASN A 291 15.51 27.97 1.54
C ASN A 291 16.09 29.03 2.50
N SER A 292 17.35 28.92 2.88
CA SER A 292 17.98 29.84 3.82
C SER A 292 18.33 31.19 3.20
N VAL A 293 18.72 31.20 1.92
CA VAL A 293 19.16 32.41 1.22
C VAL A 293 18.58 32.42 -0.19
N PHE A 294 18.02 33.56 -0.57
CA PHE A 294 17.58 33.85 -1.93
C PHE A 294 18.28 35.09 -2.47
N TYR A 295 18.56 35.07 -3.72
CA TYR A 295 19.09 36.17 -4.49
C TYR A 295 18.05 36.68 -5.47
N THR A 296 17.83 37.98 -5.47
CA THR A 296 16.89 38.64 -6.37
C THR A 296 17.59 39.67 -7.22
N GLY A 297 17.10 39.88 -8.42
CA GLY A 297 17.71 40.89 -9.27
C GLY A 297 16.86 41.25 -10.48
N VAL A 298 17.25 42.37 -11.09
CA VAL A 298 16.72 42.83 -12.38
C VAL A 298 17.86 42.99 -13.37
N SER A 299 17.83 42.21 -14.43
CA SER A 299 18.87 42.19 -15.48
C SER A 299 18.29 42.67 -16.80
N TYR A 300 19.12 43.28 -17.62
CA TYR A 300 18.83 43.54 -19.05
C TYR A 300 19.29 42.38 -19.96
N TYR A 301 19.87 41.35 -19.34
CA TYR A 301 20.26 40.14 -20.04
C TYR A 301 19.27 39.00 -19.72
N PRO A 302 18.79 38.29 -20.73
CA PRO A 302 17.82 37.23 -20.53
C PRO A 302 18.43 36.02 -19.79
N ILE A 303 17.77 35.59 -18.75
CA ILE A 303 18.08 34.39 -17.96
C ILE A 303 16.86 33.50 -18.01
N GLY A 304 17.01 32.18 -18.18
CA GLY A 304 15.94 31.20 -18.10
C GLY A 304 15.84 30.54 -16.73
N VAL A 305 14.65 30.05 -16.39
CA VAL A 305 14.47 29.23 -15.19
C VAL A 305 15.30 27.94 -15.26
N GLY A 306 15.86 27.51 -14.14
CA GLY A 306 16.78 26.35 -14.07
C GLY A 306 18.16 26.59 -14.66
N GLN A 307 18.45 27.78 -15.14
CA GLN A 307 19.74 28.15 -15.67
C GLN A 307 20.70 28.54 -14.53
N VAL A 308 21.90 27.96 -14.56
CA VAL A 308 23.00 28.34 -13.67
C VAL A 308 23.76 29.51 -14.29
N PHE A 309 23.99 30.57 -13.51
CA PHE A 309 24.67 31.78 -13.95
C PHE A 309 25.48 32.40 -12.80
N THR A 310 26.42 33.28 -13.11
CA THR A 310 27.30 33.93 -12.12
C THR A 310 26.94 35.41 -11.98
N ILE A 311 26.88 35.89 -10.75
CA ILE A 311 26.81 37.33 -10.45
C ILE A 311 28.15 37.77 -9.83
N GLN A 312 28.76 38.76 -10.42
CA GLN A 312 29.87 39.47 -9.81
C GLN A 312 29.33 40.69 -9.07
N ASN A 313 29.46 40.67 -7.73
CA ASN A 313 29.14 41.78 -6.85
C ASN A 313 30.43 42.30 -6.20
N GLN A 314 30.99 43.37 -6.76
CA GLN A 314 32.31 43.87 -6.41
C GLN A 314 33.39 42.80 -6.53
N THR A 315 33.95 42.34 -5.44
CA THR A 315 34.99 41.31 -5.35
C THR A 315 34.45 39.89 -5.13
N VAL A 316 33.15 39.75 -4.88
CA VAL A 316 32.51 38.46 -4.58
C VAL A 316 31.77 37.95 -5.83
N GLU A 317 31.97 36.68 -6.14
CA GLU A 317 31.21 35.98 -7.16
C GLU A 317 30.18 35.03 -6.50
N HIS A 318 28.96 35.05 -7.02
CA HIS A 318 27.89 34.16 -6.62
C HIS A 318 27.50 33.31 -7.83
N GLU A 319 27.66 32.00 -7.73
CA GLU A 319 27.13 31.06 -8.72
C GLU A 319 25.74 30.61 -8.29
N LEU A 320 24.74 30.93 -9.10
CA LEU A 320 23.33 30.85 -8.76
C LEU A 320 22.55 30.06 -9.80
N ILE A 321 21.44 29.45 -9.36
CA ILE A 321 20.43 28.85 -10.23
C ILE A 321 19.13 29.66 -10.13
N ALA A 322 18.58 30.06 -11.27
CA ALA A 322 17.31 30.76 -11.33
C ALA A 322 16.14 29.81 -11.02
N ILE A 323 15.35 30.14 -10.01
CA ILE A 323 14.16 29.35 -9.60
C ILE A 323 12.84 30.01 -10.03
N GLU A 324 12.87 31.29 -10.28
CA GLU A 324 11.75 32.04 -10.82
C GLU A 324 12.29 33.18 -11.69
N VAL A 325 11.70 33.34 -12.87
CA VAL A 325 12.09 34.39 -13.81
C VAL A 325 10.84 35.04 -14.39
N VAL A 326 10.88 36.36 -14.50
CA VAL A 326 9.83 37.14 -15.14
C VAL A 326 10.45 38.05 -16.19
N HIS A 327 10.17 37.78 -17.47
CA HIS A 327 10.57 38.63 -18.57
C HIS A 327 9.49 39.67 -18.81
N GLN A 328 9.87 40.92 -18.88
CA GLN A 328 8.96 42.05 -19.14
C GLN A 328 9.48 42.92 -20.28
N SER A 329 8.58 43.35 -21.15
CA SER A 329 8.87 44.32 -22.20
C SER A 329 7.62 45.19 -22.44
N LYS A 330 7.63 46.43 -21.92
CA LYS A 330 6.45 47.32 -22.03
C LYS A 330 6.25 47.85 -23.44
N VAL A 331 7.34 48.17 -24.13
CA VAL A 331 7.37 48.58 -25.51
C VAL A 331 8.65 48.00 -26.14
N HIS A 332 8.72 47.98 -27.49
CA HIS A 332 9.90 47.52 -28.21
C HIS A 332 11.18 48.17 -27.66
N GLY A 333 12.20 47.36 -27.38
CA GLY A 333 13.50 47.81 -26.88
C GLY A 333 13.59 48.11 -25.38
N ASN A 334 12.51 47.98 -24.61
CA ASN A 334 12.51 48.19 -23.17
C ASN A 334 12.32 46.84 -22.43
N TYR A 335 13.34 46.01 -22.50
CA TYR A 335 13.33 44.67 -21.90
C TYR A 335 13.97 44.67 -20.52
N SER A 336 13.38 43.90 -19.61
CA SER A 336 13.95 43.57 -18.32
C SER A 336 13.61 42.12 -17.91
N CYS A 337 14.53 41.51 -17.21
CA CYS A 337 14.42 40.16 -16.66
C CYS A 337 14.53 40.23 -15.15
N LYS A 338 13.46 40.01 -14.44
CA LYS A 338 13.45 39.86 -12.97
C LYS A 338 13.68 38.39 -12.65
N PHE A 339 14.52 38.11 -11.67
CA PHE A 339 14.76 36.74 -11.24
C PHE A 339 14.81 36.61 -9.74
N ARG A 340 14.51 35.40 -9.27
CA ARG A 340 14.80 34.88 -7.94
C ARG A 340 15.66 33.64 -8.10
N ALA A 341 16.73 33.53 -7.35
CA ALA A 341 17.73 32.47 -7.49
C ALA A 341 18.21 32.00 -6.12
N ILE A 342 18.80 30.82 -6.10
CA ILE A 342 19.49 30.22 -4.94
C ILE A 342 20.90 29.82 -5.36
N PRO A 343 21.82 29.53 -4.43
CA PRO A 343 23.14 29.01 -4.77
C PRO A 343 23.04 27.77 -5.67
N ALA A 344 23.89 27.67 -6.69
CA ALA A 344 23.82 26.60 -7.69
C ALA A 344 24.30 25.24 -7.16
N ASP A 345 25.12 25.25 -6.10
CA ASP A 345 25.74 24.08 -5.48
C ASP A 345 24.90 23.48 -4.34
N VAL A 346 23.64 23.89 -4.19
CA VAL A 346 22.72 23.27 -3.21
C VAL A 346 22.52 21.79 -3.53
N ALA A 347 22.54 20.94 -2.49
CA ALA A 347 22.44 19.50 -2.65
C ALA A 347 21.04 19.01 -3.04
N ALA A 348 20.00 19.85 -2.85
CA ALA A 348 18.63 19.55 -3.26
C ALA A 348 17.86 20.84 -3.57
N PRO A 349 16.84 20.81 -4.44
CA PRO A 349 15.99 21.95 -4.74
C PRO A 349 15.28 22.51 -3.50
N HIS A 350 15.00 23.82 -3.50
CA HIS A 350 14.32 24.52 -2.40
C HIS A 350 12.92 23.98 -2.06
N TYR A 351 12.26 23.31 -2.99
CA TYR A 351 10.93 22.72 -2.81
C TYR A 351 10.99 21.26 -2.33
N THR A 352 12.15 20.73 -2.00
CA THR A 352 12.30 19.35 -1.52
C THR A 352 11.52 19.13 -0.23
N ASN A 353 10.68 18.12 -0.25
CA ASN A 353 9.84 17.72 0.87
C ASN A 353 9.61 16.20 0.81
N VAL A 354 10.39 15.46 1.59
CA VAL A 354 10.36 14.00 1.62
C VAL A 354 9.08 13.43 2.24
N GLU A 355 8.34 14.22 3.01
CA GLU A 355 7.06 13.84 3.61
C GLU A 355 5.87 14.00 2.64
N LYS A 356 6.12 14.50 1.42
CA LYS A 356 5.06 14.74 0.44
C LYS A 356 4.61 13.43 -0.21
N PHE A 357 3.37 13.01 0.06
CA PHE A 357 2.72 11.85 -0.54
C PHE A 357 1.27 12.14 -0.96
N ARG A 358 0.72 11.27 -1.78
CA ARG A 358 -0.69 11.34 -2.16
C ARG A 358 -1.53 10.60 -1.14
N LYS A 359 -2.58 11.25 -0.63
CA LYS A 359 -3.54 10.61 0.28
C LYS A 359 -4.59 9.83 -0.50
N ALA A 360 -4.87 8.63 -0.04
CA ALA A 360 -5.97 7.79 -0.50
C ALA A 360 -6.88 7.42 0.69
N LYS A 361 -8.13 7.07 0.35
CA LYS A 361 -9.09 6.46 1.28
C LYS A 361 -9.18 4.98 0.95
N SER A 362 -9.74 4.20 1.88
CA SER A 362 -9.99 2.77 1.70
C SER A 362 -10.75 2.47 0.40
N GLN A 363 -10.41 1.38 -0.27
CA GLN A 363 -10.91 1.00 -1.58
C GLN A 363 -11.10 -0.51 -1.67
N SER A 364 -12.10 -0.95 -2.45
CA SER A 364 -12.25 -2.35 -2.80
C SER A 364 -11.22 -2.77 -3.84
N ALA A 365 -10.74 -4.00 -3.71
CA ALA A 365 -9.86 -4.66 -4.66
C ALA A 365 -10.13 -6.17 -4.68
N ILE A 366 -9.66 -6.86 -5.70
CA ILE A 366 -9.78 -8.31 -5.84
C ILE A 366 -8.41 -8.95 -5.60
N VAL A 367 -8.35 -10.00 -4.81
CA VAL A 367 -7.12 -10.77 -4.59
C VAL A 367 -6.73 -11.52 -5.86
N THR A 368 -5.50 -11.32 -6.32
CA THR A 368 -4.96 -11.97 -7.53
C THR A 368 -3.92 -13.03 -7.20
N ASP A 369 -3.16 -12.86 -6.12
CA ASP A 369 -2.18 -13.83 -5.65
C ASP A 369 -2.12 -13.82 -4.11
N ASN A 370 -2.04 -15.00 -3.53
CA ASN A 370 -1.91 -15.18 -2.09
C ASN A 370 -0.75 -16.12 -1.71
N ASN A 371 0.14 -16.43 -2.65
CA ASN A 371 1.32 -17.27 -2.41
C ASN A 371 2.57 -16.42 -2.14
N ASP A 372 2.59 -15.75 -0.99
CA ASP A 372 3.67 -14.85 -0.56
C ASP A 372 5.02 -15.57 -0.49
N PRO A 373 6.03 -15.18 -1.29
CA PRO A 373 7.35 -15.82 -1.32
C PRO A 373 8.13 -15.67 -0.01
N GLU A 374 7.88 -14.60 0.76
CA GLU A 374 8.54 -14.38 2.05
C GLU A 374 7.78 -15.01 3.23
N LYS A 375 6.64 -15.67 2.98
CA LYS A 375 5.83 -16.38 3.99
C LYS A 375 5.31 -15.50 5.13
N LEU A 376 5.13 -14.19 4.87
CA LEU A 376 4.57 -13.24 5.82
C LEU A 376 3.03 -13.19 5.79
N GLY A 377 2.39 -13.99 4.92
CA GLY A 377 0.93 -14.05 4.77
C GLY A 377 0.34 -12.87 4.02
N ARG A 378 1.14 -12.22 3.18
CA ARG A 378 0.73 -11.11 2.32
C ARG A 378 -0.06 -11.62 1.11
N VAL A 379 -0.76 -10.69 0.46
CA VAL A 379 -1.51 -10.93 -0.78
C VAL A 379 -1.21 -9.85 -1.81
N ARG A 380 -1.42 -10.16 -3.09
CA ARG A 380 -1.50 -9.17 -4.16
C ARG A 380 -2.94 -8.96 -4.55
N VAL A 381 -3.25 -7.75 -4.98
CA VAL A 381 -4.60 -7.37 -5.37
C VAL A 381 -4.61 -6.57 -6.67
N GLU A 382 -5.73 -6.59 -7.36
CA GLU A 382 -6.05 -5.68 -8.45
C GLU A 382 -7.14 -4.71 -8.01
N PHE A 383 -6.85 -3.40 -8.11
CA PHE A 383 -7.84 -2.36 -7.83
C PHE A 383 -8.81 -2.21 -9.00
N TYR A 384 -10.07 -1.86 -8.74
CA TYR A 384 -11.11 -1.67 -9.77
C TYR A 384 -10.77 -0.62 -10.84
N TRP A 385 -9.86 0.31 -10.56
CA TRP A 385 -9.35 1.31 -11.50
C TRP A 385 -8.07 0.87 -12.21
N GLY A 386 -7.51 -0.27 -11.87
CA GLY A 386 -6.33 -0.87 -12.49
C GLY A 386 -6.66 -1.53 -13.83
N ALA A 387 -7.14 -0.76 -14.81
CA ALA A 387 -7.50 -1.29 -16.12
C ALA A 387 -6.33 -2.06 -16.75
N GLY A 388 -6.47 -3.37 -16.90
CA GLY A 388 -5.56 -4.22 -17.65
C GLY A 388 -4.57 -5.05 -16.87
N GLY A 389 -4.93 -5.56 -15.68
CA GLY A 389 -4.18 -6.63 -15.01
C GLY A 389 -2.87 -6.20 -14.38
N ARG A 390 -2.80 -5.01 -13.83
CA ARG A 390 -1.65 -4.58 -13.03
C ARG A 390 -1.91 -4.89 -11.56
N GLU A 391 -1.29 -5.96 -11.13
CA GLU A 391 -1.26 -6.37 -9.72
C GLU A 391 -0.56 -5.31 -8.85
N SER A 392 -0.91 -5.31 -7.58
CA SER A 392 -0.20 -4.52 -6.58
C SER A 392 1.13 -5.18 -6.17
N GLU A 393 1.87 -4.52 -5.29
CA GLU A 393 2.89 -5.20 -4.49
C GLU A 393 2.26 -6.19 -3.50
N TRP A 394 3.11 -6.95 -2.79
CA TRP A 394 2.70 -7.81 -1.69
C TRP A 394 2.24 -6.97 -0.48
N MET A 395 0.95 -7.00 -0.18
CA MET A 395 0.33 -6.25 0.91
C MET A 395 0.14 -7.10 2.15
N ARG A 396 0.41 -6.54 3.31
CA ARG A 396 0.08 -7.15 4.61
C ARG A 396 -1.43 -7.32 4.74
N VAL A 397 -1.84 -8.40 5.40
CA VAL A 397 -3.25 -8.66 5.74
C VAL A 397 -3.43 -8.50 7.25
N THR A 398 -4.36 -7.65 7.65
CA THR A 398 -4.70 -7.46 9.06
C THR A 398 -5.38 -8.72 9.60
N GLN A 399 -4.96 -9.18 10.76
CA GLN A 399 -5.56 -10.29 11.49
C GLN A 399 -6.17 -9.78 12.81
N GLN A 400 -7.23 -10.43 13.30
CA GLN A 400 -7.86 -10.06 14.57
C GLN A 400 -6.88 -10.18 15.74
N TYR A 401 -6.00 -11.17 15.69
CA TYR A 401 -5.00 -11.44 16.70
C TYR A 401 -3.78 -12.10 16.04
N SER A 402 -2.59 -11.57 16.31
CA SER A 402 -1.35 -12.13 15.77
C SER A 402 -0.17 -11.96 16.72
N GLY A 403 0.74 -12.94 16.73
CA GLY A 403 1.95 -12.92 17.52
C GLY A 403 2.82 -14.14 17.22
N SER A 404 4.04 -14.18 17.78
CA SER A 404 4.94 -15.32 17.56
C SER A 404 4.34 -16.62 18.09
N GLY A 405 4.14 -17.59 17.18
CA GLY A 405 3.58 -18.90 17.50
C GLY A 405 2.10 -18.90 17.89
N ARG A 406 1.37 -17.79 17.73
CA ARG A 406 -0.04 -17.67 18.11
C ARG A 406 -0.80 -16.67 17.25
N GLY A 407 -2.11 -16.81 17.18
CA GLY A 407 -2.99 -15.85 16.51
C GLY A 407 -4.06 -16.51 15.65
N SER A 408 -4.91 -15.69 15.02
CA SER A 408 -5.79 -16.09 13.95
C SER A 408 -5.06 -15.94 12.60
N TYR A 409 -5.16 -16.92 11.73
CA TYR A 409 -4.55 -16.88 10.41
C TYR A 409 -5.61 -17.20 9.37
N CYS A 410 -6.24 -16.16 8.83
CA CYS A 410 -7.23 -16.24 7.77
C CYS A 410 -6.77 -15.35 6.61
N ARG A 411 -6.13 -15.96 5.62
CA ARG A 411 -5.67 -15.27 4.42
C ARG A 411 -6.78 -15.33 3.38
N PRO A 412 -7.14 -14.18 2.72
CA PRO A 412 -8.13 -14.17 1.66
C PRO A 412 -7.74 -15.10 0.50
N GLU A 413 -8.72 -15.67 -0.15
CA GLU A 413 -8.53 -16.52 -1.33
C GLU A 413 -8.43 -15.67 -2.60
N ILE A 414 -7.81 -16.25 -3.64
CA ILE A 414 -7.76 -15.63 -4.97
C ILE A 414 -9.20 -15.46 -5.48
N GLY A 415 -9.55 -14.24 -5.93
CA GLY A 415 -10.89 -13.87 -6.37
C GLY A 415 -11.75 -13.22 -5.28
N ASP A 416 -11.33 -13.24 -4.01
CA ASP A 416 -12.07 -12.57 -2.94
C ASP A 416 -11.96 -11.04 -3.06
N GLU A 417 -13.06 -10.36 -2.75
CA GLU A 417 -13.07 -8.91 -2.59
C GLU A 417 -12.55 -8.53 -1.22
N VAL A 418 -11.58 -7.61 -1.21
CA VAL A 418 -10.95 -7.10 -0.01
C VAL A 418 -11.04 -5.58 0.07
N LEU A 419 -11.10 -5.08 1.28
CA LEU A 419 -10.95 -3.66 1.58
C LEU A 419 -9.46 -3.35 1.79
N VAL A 420 -8.88 -2.60 0.88
CA VAL A 420 -7.51 -2.08 1.00
C VAL A 420 -7.56 -0.72 1.66
N ASP A 421 -6.79 -0.55 2.71
CA ASP A 421 -6.56 0.74 3.37
C ASP A 421 -5.08 1.14 3.23
N PHE A 422 -4.70 2.33 3.68
CA PHE A 422 -3.39 2.91 3.45
C PHE A 422 -2.81 3.45 4.75
N GLU A 423 -1.61 3.04 5.12
CA GLU A 423 -0.94 3.48 6.35
C GLU A 423 -0.75 5.01 6.36
N GLY A 424 -1.36 5.68 7.33
CA GLY A 424 -1.41 7.14 7.40
C GLY A 424 -2.07 7.83 6.19
N GLY A 425 -2.82 7.08 5.40
CA GLY A 425 -3.41 7.55 4.15
C GLY A 425 -2.42 7.61 2.97
N ASN A 426 -1.18 7.15 3.13
CA ASN A 426 -0.18 7.17 2.06
C ASN A 426 -0.48 6.10 1.01
N VAL A 427 -0.81 6.53 -0.20
CA VAL A 427 -1.15 5.63 -1.32
C VAL A 427 -0.06 4.61 -1.66
N ASP A 428 1.19 4.94 -1.36
CA ASP A 428 2.34 4.06 -1.59
C ASP A 428 2.52 3.00 -0.46
N CYS A 429 1.64 2.96 0.55
CA CYS A 429 1.71 2.04 1.69
C CYS A 429 0.36 1.33 1.93
N PRO A 430 -0.10 0.52 0.99
CA PRO A 430 -1.38 -0.18 1.10
C PRO A 430 -1.30 -1.42 1.99
N TYR A 431 -2.43 -1.78 2.62
CA TYR A 431 -2.61 -3.05 3.33
C TYR A 431 -4.06 -3.51 3.25
N VAL A 432 -4.30 -4.81 3.36
CA VAL A 432 -5.64 -5.39 3.39
C VAL A 432 -6.18 -5.29 4.81
N ALA A 433 -7.25 -4.54 4.99
CA ALA A 433 -7.89 -4.31 6.29
C ALA A 433 -9.00 -5.33 6.61
N ALA A 434 -9.75 -5.78 5.59
CA ALA A 434 -10.87 -6.70 5.74
C ALA A 434 -11.22 -7.35 4.41
N SER A 435 -12.17 -8.31 4.43
CA SER A 435 -12.83 -8.86 3.23
C SER A 435 -14.30 -8.45 3.21
N HIS A 436 -14.87 -8.32 2.02
CA HIS A 436 -16.27 -7.97 1.81
C HIS A 436 -17.01 -9.10 1.08
N TYR A 437 -18.25 -9.34 1.48
CA TYR A 437 -19.21 -10.02 0.63
C TYR A 437 -19.68 -9.06 -0.47
N ASN A 438 -20.08 -9.62 -1.62
CA ASN A 438 -20.57 -8.84 -2.76
C ASN A 438 -21.72 -9.55 -3.49
N GLY A 439 -22.19 -8.97 -4.58
CA GLY A 439 -23.33 -9.52 -5.35
C GLY A 439 -23.11 -10.92 -5.91
N ASN A 440 -21.86 -11.29 -6.19
CA ASN A 440 -21.46 -12.61 -6.71
C ASN A 440 -21.04 -13.58 -5.60
N ALA A 441 -20.61 -13.08 -4.46
CA ALA A 441 -20.17 -13.83 -3.29
C ALA A 441 -21.03 -13.43 -2.08
N LYS A 442 -22.29 -13.90 -2.08
CA LYS A 442 -23.24 -13.62 -0.99
C LYS A 442 -22.93 -14.49 0.23
N PRO A 443 -23.20 -14.02 1.47
CA PRO A 443 -23.06 -14.83 2.66
C PRO A 443 -24.07 -15.98 2.65
N GLU A 444 -23.60 -17.22 2.67
CA GLU A 444 -24.43 -18.43 2.65
C GLU A 444 -25.31 -18.54 3.92
N PHE A 445 -24.80 -18.02 5.05
CA PHE A 445 -25.47 -18.08 6.34
C PHE A 445 -26.35 -16.86 6.64
N PHE A 446 -26.78 -16.14 5.60
CA PHE A 446 -27.69 -15.02 5.78
C PHE A 446 -29.01 -15.52 6.37
N ASP A 447 -29.41 -14.94 7.48
CA ASP A 447 -30.65 -15.20 8.18
C ASP A 447 -31.28 -13.85 8.59
N PRO A 448 -32.57 -13.60 8.28
CA PRO A 448 -33.23 -12.34 8.59
C PRO A 448 -33.24 -11.98 10.07
N GLU A 449 -33.26 -12.99 10.97
CA GLU A 449 -33.22 -12.82 12.43
C GLU A 449 -31.78 -12.71 12.97
N ASN A 450 -30.78 -12.86 12.10
CA ASN A 450 -29.35 -12.82 12.43
C ASN A 450 -28.95 -13.82 13.53
N MET A 451 -29.59 -14.97 13.57
CA MET A 451 -29.31 -16.01 14.57
C MET A 451 -28.09 -16.86 14.23
N ILE A 452 -27.64 -16.83 12.96
CA ILE A 452 -26.52 -17.68 12.53
C ILE A 452 -25.21 -16.90 12.52
N LYS A 453 -24.20 -17.49 13.15
CA LYS A 453 -22.79 -17.05 13.06
C LYS A 453 -21.96 -18.25 12.63
N ALA A 454 -21.08 -18.08 11.64
CA ALA A 454 -20.28 -19.20 11.14
C ALA A 454 -18.88 -18.78 10.70
N ILE A 455 -17.94 -19.70 10.85
CA ILE A 455 -16.63 -19.68 10.20
C ILE A 455 -16.58 -20.91 9.32
N ARG A 456 -16.47 -20.73 8.00
CA ARG A 456 -16.39 -21.81 7.04
C ARG A 456 -15.16 -21.63 6.17
N MET A 457 -14.40 -22.70 6.05
CA MET A 457 -13.23 -22.74 5.17
C MET A 457 -13.61 -23.09 3.75
N ARG A 458 -12.72 -22.80 2.80
CA ARG A 458 -12.93 -23.03 1.36
C ARG A 458 -13.41 -24.44 1.02
N TYR A 459 -12.91 -25.45 1.72
CA TYR A 459 -13.24 -26.87 1.50
C TYR A 459 -14.31 -27.40 2.44
N GLY A 460 -15.06 -26.52 3.12
CA GLY A 460 -16.28 -26.88 3.84
C GLY A 460 -16.12 -27.18 5.33
N GLN A 461 -14.90 -27.20 5.89
CA GLN A 461 -14.74 -27.29 7.35
C GLN A 461 -15.41 -26.08 8.00
N MET A 462 -16.20 -26.32 9.07
CA MET A 462 -17.10 -25.30 9.58
C MET A 462 -17.20 -25.31 11.11
N LEU A 463 -17.23 -24.11 11.68
CA LEU A 463 -17.74 -23.86 13.04
C LEU A 463 -18.96 -22.94 12.92
N LYS A 464 -20.13 -23.44 13.34
CA LYS A 464 -21.41 -22.73 13.22
C LYS A 464 -22.10 -22.64 14.57
N PHE A 465 -22.60 -21.46 14.88
CA PHE A 465 -23.47 -21.16 16.00
C PHE A 465 -24.85 -20.80 15.48
N VAL A 466 -25.87 -21.42 16.03
CA VAL A 466 -27.26 -21.04 15.81
C VAL A 466 -27.83 -20.70 17.20
N GLU A 467 -28.08 -19.42 17.43
CA GLU A 467 -28.48 -18.93 18.76
C GLU A 467 -29.73 -19.67 19.29
N LYS A 468 -29.67 -20.12 20.54
CA LYS A 468 -30.71 -20.91 21.25
C LYS A 468 -31.04 -22.25 20.60
N VAL A 469 -30.25 -22.73 19.65
CA VAL A 469 -30.50 -23.99 18.95
C VAL A 469 -29.30 -24.91 19.05
N CYS A 470 -28.13 -24.55 18.53
CA CYS A 470 -26.98 -25.46 18.52
C CYS A 470 -25.64 -24.81 18.23
N ILE A 471 -24.57 -25.55 18.55
CA ILE A 471 -23.22 -25.31 18.05
C ILE A 471 -22.79 -26.54 17.26
N ILE A 472 -22.24 -26.32 16.07
CA ILE A 472 -21.80 -27.39 15.16
C ILE A 472 -20.34 -27.17 14.79
N LEU A 473 -19.51 -28.20 14.99
CA LEU A 473 -18.19 -28.31 14.40
C LEU A 473 -18.21 -29.50 13.44
N SER A 474 -18.00 -29.26 12.15
CA SER A 474 -18.13 -30.32 11.14
C SER A 474 -17.12 -30.18 10.01
N ASP A 475 -16.94 -31.27 9.27
CA ASP A 475 -16.20 -31.33 8.03
C ASP A 475 -17.06 -31.98 6.89
N PRO A 476 -16.63 -31.86 5.62
CA PRO A 476 -17.37 -32.43 4.50
C PRO A 476 -17.43 -33.96 4.45
N SER A 477 -16.58 -34.65 5.20
CA SER A 477 -16.58 -36.12 5.26
C SER A 477 -17.68 -36.70 6.14
N GLY A 478 -18.37 -35.85 6.89
CA GLY A 478 -19.43 -36.23 7.80
C GLY A 478 -19.01 -36.40 9.25
N ASN A 479 -17.78 -36.01 9.62
CA ASN A 479 -17.41 -35.88 11.03
C ASN A 479 -18.08 -34.66 11.62
N GLU A 480 -18.76 -34.83 12.76
CA GLU A 480 -19.53 -33.77 13.40
C GLU A 480 -19.50 -33.87 14.93
N ILE A 481 -19.33 -32.73 15.58
CA ILE A 481 -19.67 -32.52 16.98
C ILE A 481 -20.81 -31.51 17.01
N HIS A 482 -21.97 -31.96 17.50
CA HIS A 482 -23.20 -31.17 17.54
C HIS A 482 -23.65 -31.01 18.99
N LEU A 483 -23.58 -29.81 19.52
CA LEU A 483 -24.14 -29.43 20.80
C LEU A 483 -25.55 -28.89 20.55
N ASP A 484 -26.54 -29.71 20.80
CA ASP A 484 -27.96 -29.38 20.64
C ASP A 484 -28.51 -28.76 21.96
N GLU A 485 -28.52 -27.43 21.99
CA GLU A 485 -28.98 -26.67 23.14
C GLU A 485 -30.48 -26.89 23.39
N LYS A 486 -31.27 -26.98 22.33
CA LYS A 486 -32.72 -27.13 22.40
C LYS A 486 -33.14 -28.45 23.10
N ASN A 487 -32.48 -29.55 22.76
CA ASN A 487 -32.77 -30.88 23.27
C ASN A 487 -31.77 -31.30 24.38
N LYS A 488 -30.80 -30.44 24.72
CA LYS A 488 -29.76 -30.68 25.74
C LYS A 488 -28.88 -31.90 25.46
N ASN A 489 -28.55 -32.14 24.20
CA ASN A 489 -27.77 -33.29 23.75
C ASN A 489 -26.39 -32.88 23.22
N ILE A 490 -25.45 -33.79 23.29
CA ILE A 490 -24.17 -33.72 22.59
C ILE A 490 -24.07 -34.95 21.70
N ASN A 491 -24.00 -34.74 20.38
CA ASN A 491 -23.83 -35.81 19.42
C ASN A 491 -22.43 -35.73 18.82
N VAL A 492 -21.72 -36.84 18.82
CA VAL A 492 -20.43 -37.02 18.16
C VAL A 492 -20.60 -38.10 17.10
N THR A 493 -20.44 -37.71 15.84
CA THR A 493 -20.66 -38.59 14.69
C THR A 493 -19.39 -38.65 13.83
N SER A 494 -19.04 -39.85 13.41
CA SER A 494 -17.98 -40.09 12.44
C SER A 494 -18.38 -41.25 11.51
N PRO A 495 -18.22 -41.15 10.18
CA PRO A 495 -18.48 -42.25 9.25
C PRO A 495 -17.58 -43.47 9.48
N GLU A 496 -16.36 -43.28 9.97
CA GLU A 496 -15.38 -44.35 10.11
C GLU A 496 -15.09 -44.67 11.59
N THR A 497 -14.30 -43.88 12.26
CA THR A 497 -13.77 -44.21 13.60
C THR A 497 -13.76 -43.02 14.52
N VAL A 498 -14.25 -43.23 15.74
CA VAL A 498 -14.03 -42.34 16.90
C VAL A 498 -13.05 -43.00 17.82
N THR A 499 -11.92 -42.37 18.08
CA THR A 499 -10.90 -42.85 19.02
C THR A 499 -10.86 -41.94 20.26
N ILE A 500 -11.11 -42.52 21.45
CA ILE A 500 -10.95 -41.81 22.72
C ILE A 500 -9.75 -42.40 23.45
N ARG A 501 -8.71 -41.61 23.69
CA ARG A 501 -7.49 -42.04 24.36
C ARG A 501 -7.10 -41.07 25.45
N ALA A 502 -7.02 -41.53 26.66
CA ALA A 502 -6.63 -40.74 27.81
C ALA A 502 -5.94 -41.60 28.87
N LYS A 503 -5.31 -40.99 29.87
CA LYS A 503 -4.82 -41.69 31.08
C LYS A 503 -6.00 -42.31 31.86
N ASN A 504 -7.12 -41.59 31.96
CA ASN A 504 -8.34 -42.05 32.62
C ASN A 504 -9.55 -41.66 31.77
N ILE A 505 -10.49 -42.56 31.58
CA ILE A 505 -11.79 -42.32 30.95
C ILE A 505 -12.86 -42.69 31.96
N ILE A 506 -13.73 -41.76 32.30
CA ILE A 506 -14.86 -41.96 33.23
C ILE A 506 -16.14 -41.73 32.43
N LEU A 507 -17.03 -42.72 32.43
CA LEU A 507 -18.38 -42.63 31.90
C LEU A 507 -19.33 -42.72 33.06
N ASP A 508 -19.98 -41.61 33.41
CA ASP A 508 -20.92 -41.49 34.53
C ASP A 508 -22.26 -40.97 34.00
N ALA A 509 -23.30 -41.70 34.21
CA ALA A 509 -24.66 -41.35 33.79
C ALA A 509 -25.65 -41.62 34.93
N SER A 510 -26.53 -40.65 35.21
CA SER A 510 -27.56 -40.78 36.24
C SER A 510 -28.64 -41.81 35.92
N GLU A 511 -28.84 -42.14 34.65
CA GLU A 511 -29.87 -43.08 34.22
C GLU A 511 -29.30 -44.32 33.52
N SER A 512 -28.66 -44.16 32.35
CA SER A 512 -28.21 -45.31 31.58
C SER A 512 -26.97 -45.06 30.74
N ILE A 513 -26.14 -46.07 30.57
CA ILE A 513 -25.09 -46.16 29.58
C ILE A 513 -25.41 -47.29 28.63
N THR A 514 -25.54 -47.03 27.32
CA THR A 514 -25.81 -48.04 26.31
C THR A 514 -24.58 -48.22 25.41
N LEU A 515 -24.05 -49.44 25.33
CA LEU A 515 -22.99 -49.81 24.39
C LEU A 515 -23.56 -50.78 23.35
N LYS A 516 -23.53 -50.38 22.07
CA LYS A 516 -24.08 -51.20 20.97
C LYS A 516 -23.06 -51.26 19.84
N ALA A 517 -22.73 -52.45 19.41
CA ALA A 517 -21.92 -52.66 18.22
C ALA A 517 -22.64 -53.60 17.23
N GLY A 518 -22.47 -53.36 15.95
CA GLY A 518 -23.01 -54.25 14.89
C GLY A 518 -22.29 -55.59 14.80
N THR A 519 -21.01 -55.63 15.24
CA THR A 519 -20.19 -56.82 15.14
C THR A 519 -19.61 -57.24 16.49
N ASN A 520 -18.72 -56.46 17.10
CA ASN A 520 -18.00 -56.88 18.27
C ASN A 520 -17.94 -55.75 19.32
N ILE A 521 -18.03 -56.12 20.59
CA ILE A 521 -17.59 -55.33 21.74
C ILE A 521 -16.43 -56.08 22.35
N ILE A 522 -15.26 -55.48 22.44
CA ILE A 522 -14.05 -56.05 23.01
C ILE A 522 -13.71 -55.20 24.24
N GLN A 523 -13.54 -55.88 25.39
CA GLN A 523 -13.08 -55.28 26.65
C GLN A 523 -11.78 -55.96 27.05
N GLU A 524 -10.73 -55.22 27.27
CA GLU A 524 -9.40 -55.75 27.61
C GLU A 524 -8.79 -54.86 28.69
N ALA A 525 -8.25 -55.46 29.71
CA ALA A 525 -7.53 -54.76 30.76
C ALA A 525 -6.33 -55.62 31.21
N ASP A 526 -5.20 -54.99 31.46
CA ASP A 526 -3.96 -55.68 31.91
C ASP A 526 -4.15 -56.26 33.33
N ASN A 527 -5.00 -55.67 34.18
CA ASN A 527 -5.26 -56.10 35.53
C ASN A 527 -6.70 -56.62 35.70
N ASP A 528 -7.64 -55.78 36.04
CA ASP A 528 -8.96 -56.19 36.49
C ASP A 528 -10.09 -55.60 35.63
N ILE A 529 -11.12 -56.40 35.36
CA ILE A 529 -12.44 -55.99 34.91
C ILE A 529 -13.45 -56.29 36.04
N THR A 530 -14.02 -55.27 36.66
CA THR A 530 -14.99 -55.38 37.72
C THR A 530 -16.37 -54.95 37.23
N GLN A 531 -17.38 -55.78 37.44
CA GLN A 531 -18.80 -55.48 37.16
C GLN A 531 -19.60 -55.61 38.44
N THR A 532 -20.35 -54.58 38.81
CA THR A 532 -21.23 -54.58 39.99
C THR A 532 -22.60 -54.04 39.58
N ALA A 533 -23.66 -54.71 39.94
CA ALA A 533 -25.02 -54.27 39.73
C ALA A 533 -25.81 -54.34 41.05
N GLY A 534 -26.63 -53.32 41.35
CA GLY A 534 -27.52 -53.28 42.48
C GLY A 534 -28.65 -54.30 42.40
N ASN A 535 -29.02 -54.72 41.20
CA ASN A 535 -30.08 -55.74 40.97
C ASN A 535 -29.53 -56.91 40.15
N ASN A 536 -29.55 -56.84 38.85
CA ASN A 536 -29.29 -57.99 37.98
C ASN A 536 -28.12 -57.77 37.03
N ILE A 537 -27.29 -58.78 36.83
CA ILE A 537 -26.43 -58.93 35.69
C ILE A 537 -26.96 -60.04 34.81
N THR A 538 -27.36 -59.71 33.58
CA THR A 538 -27.84 -60.68 32.59
C THR A 538 -26.82 -60.85 31.48
N ILE A 539 -26.36 -62.08 31.24
CA ILE A 539 -25.46 -62.43 30.16
C ILE A 539 -26.19 -63.41 29.26
N SER A 540 -26.39 -63.08 28.00
CA SER A 540 -27.08 -63.93 27.02
C SER A 540 -26.26 -64.00 25.73
N ALA A 541 -26.04 -65.20 25.24
CA ALA A 541 -25.38 -65.47 23.96
C ALA A 541 -26.23 -66.41 23.11
N ALA A 542 -26.51 -66.04 21.89
CA ALA A 542 -27.23 -66.92 20.92
C ALA A 542 -26.39 -68.13 20.51
N GLY A 543 -25.09 -68.04 20.58
CA GLY A 543 -24.12 -69.11 20.28
C GLY A 543 -23.49 -69.61 21.58
N ASN A 544 -22.18 -69.43 21.72
CA ASN A 544 -21.40 -70.00 22.85
C ASN A 544 -21.06 -68.92 23.87
N LEU A 545 -21.10 -69.30 25.13
CA LEU A 545 -20.44 -68.57 26.22
C LEU A 545 -19.20 -69.37 26.67
N HIS A 546 -17.99 -68.80 26.53
CA HIS A 546 -16.76 -69.37 26.93
C HIS A 546 -16.16 -68.58 28.10
N GLU A 547 -15.90 -69.26 29.20
CA GLU A 547 -15.22 -68.70 30.35
C GLU A 547 -13.97 -69.54 30.65
N LYS A 548 -12.83 -68.83 30.87
CA LYS A 548 -11.56 -69.49 31.21
C LYS A 548 -10.89 -68.67 32.31
N SER A 549 -10.54 -69.30 33.40
CA SER A 549 -9.85 -68.72 34.52
C SER A 549 -9.00 -69.79 35.23
N ASP A 550 -8.02 -69.35 36.01
CA ASP A 550 -7.28 -70.25 36.91
C ASP A 550 -8.18 -70.66 38.08
N ASN A 551 -8.94 -69.73 38.60
CA ASN A 551 -9.88 -70.01 39.73
C ASN A 551 -11.24 -69.37 39.39
N ARG A 552 -12.33 -70.07 39.68
CA ARG A 552 -13.70 -69.59 39.56
C ARG A 552 -14.38 -69.81 40.89
N THR A 553 -14.96 -68.78 41.47
CA THR A 553 -15.77 -68.81 42.65
C THR A 553 -17.18 -68.29 42.32
N GLU A 554 -18.20 -69.07 42.66
CA GLU A 554 -19.61 -68.67 42.50
C GLU A 554 -20.26 -68.78 43.90
N ILE A 555 -20.89 -67.74 44.32
CA ILE A 555 -21.63 -67.65 45.64
C ILE A 555 -23.01 -67.16 45.31
N ALA A 556 -24.03 -67.88 45.74
CA ALA A 556 -25.42 -67.49 45.71
C ALA A 556 -25.97 -67.59 47.14
N ASP A 557 -26.51 -66.50 47.68
CA ASP A 557 -27.02 -66.44 49.04
C ASP A 557 -28.34 -67.20 49.17
N GLU A 558 -29.12 -67.28 48.05
CA GLU A 558 -30.40 -67.97 48.08
C GLU A 558 -30.41 -69.18 47.14
N ASN A 559 -30.50 -69.01 45.88
CA ASN A 559 -30.67 -70.09 44.89
C ASN A 559 -29.60 -70.09 43.82
N TYR A 560 -29.03 -71.22 43.48
CA TYR A 560 -28.22 -71.46 42.32
C TYR A 560 -28.89 -72.52 41.44
N ILE A 561 -29.40 -72.07 40.25
CA ILE A 561 -30.10 -72.94 39.30
C ILE A 561 -29.28 -73.10 38.04
N ARG A 562 -28.98 -74.32 37.66
CA ARG A 562 -28.33 -74.65 36.36
C ARG A 562 -29.21 -75.58 35.55
N THR A 563 -29.67 -75.08 34.39
CA THR A 563 -30.49 -75.92 33.50
C THR A 563 -29.72 -76.15 32.20
N VAL A 564 -29.55 -77.34 31.73
CA VAL A 564 -28.83 -77.72 30.52
C VAL A 564 -29.75 -78.64 29.68
N GLY A 565 -30.10 -78.17 28.47
CA GLY A 565 -30.95 -78.91 27.53
C GLY A 565 -30.27 -80.11 26.87
N GLY A 566 -28.97 -80.15 26.83
CA GLY A 566 -28.15 -81.22 26.29
C GLY A 566 -27.34 -81.93 27.33
N THR A 567 -26.01 -81.98 27.16
CA THR A 567 -25.11 -82.69 28.09
C THR A 567 -24.42 -81.71 29.01
N ALA A 568 -24.48 -81.91 30.30
CA ALA A 568 -23.63 -81.23 31.28
C ALA A 568 -22.47 -82.14 31.66
N GLY A 569 -21.25 -81.66 31.49
CA GLY A 569 -20.03 -82.38 31.86
C GLY A 569 -19.22 -81.58 32.87
N GLU A 570 -18.78 -82.19 33.97
CA GLU A 570 -17.87 -81.61 34.93
C GLU A 570 -16.70 -82.55 35.15
N ILE A 571 -15.47 -82.02 34.98
CA ILE A 571 -14.22 -82.76 35.16
C ILE A 571 -13.38 -81.98 36.18
N ALA A 572 -13.07 -82.63 37.31
CA ALA A 572 -12.30 -82.02 38.37
C ALA A 572 -11.29 -83.03 38.95
N GLY A 573 -10.16 -82.56 39.42
CA GLY A 573 -9.22 -83.41 40.18
C GLY A 573 -9.81 -83.95 41.48
N LYS A 574 -10.66 -83.14 42.11
CA LYS A 574 -11.45 -83.49 43.30
C LYS A 574 -12.78 -82.73 43.24
N MET A 575 -13.88 -83.44 43.51
CA MET A 575 -15.20 -82.82 43.60
C MET A 575 -15.79 -83.16 44.99
N ASN A 576 -16.22 -82.16 45.71
CA ASN A 576 -16.99 -82.29 46.93
C ASN A 576 -18.39 -81.68 46.73
N ILE A 577 -19.41 -82.46 47.05
CA ILE A 577 -20.82 -82.00 47.06
C ILE A 577 -21.34 -82.25 48.42
N SER A 578 -21.82 -81.27 49.14
CA SER A 578 -22.35 -81.40 50.48
C SER A 578 -23.51 -80.40 50.70
N THR A 579 -24.49 -80.80 51.48
CA THR A 579 -25.53 -79.95 52.01
C THR A 579 -25.33 -79.86 53.56
N THR A 580 -25.77 -78.75 54.13
CA THR A 580 -25.63 -78.51 55.58
C THR A 580 -26.92 -78.71 56.37
N GLU A 581 -28.05 -78.66 55.65
CA GLU A 581 -29.35 -78.68 56.29
C GLU A 581 -30.30 -79.78 55.75
N ASP A 582 -30.30 -79.97 54.41
CA ASP A 582 -31.24 -80.89 53.73
C ASP A 582 -30.52 -81.96 52.90
N ASP A 583 -31.31 -82.80 52.21
CA ASP A 583 -30.83 -83.93 51.43
C ASP A 583 -30.20 -83.53 50.08
N ILE A 584 -29.40 -84.38 49.49
CA ILE A 584 -28.93 -84.31 48.11
C ILE A 584 -29.79 -85.27 47.29
N ASP A 585 -30.71 -84.69 46.48
CA ASP A 585 -31.55 -85.47 45.60
C ASP A 585 -30.95 -85.63 44.22
N ILE A 586 -30.72 -86.86 43.75
CA ILE A 586 -30.23 -87.13 42.43
C ILE A 586 -31.24 -88.00 41.68
N HIS A 587 -31.88 -87.43 40.66
CA HIS A 587 -32.87 -88.13 39.85
C HIS A 587 -32.39 -88.34 38.42
N SER A 588 -32.61 -89.51 37.87
CA SER A 588 -32.36 -89.83 36.47
C SER A 588 -33.58 -90.55 35.87
N ALA A 589 -33.99 -90.10 34.64
CA ALA A 589 -35.12 -90.73 33.91
C ALA A 589 -34.74 -92.16 33.39
N LYS A 590 -33.45 -92.48 33.28
CA LYS A 590 -32.99 -93.78 32.77
C LYS A 590 -32.06 -94.49 33.80
N ASN A 591 -30.82 -94.19 33.81
CA ASN A 591 -29.83 -94.84 34.60
C ASN A 591 -28.97 -93.82 35.37
N LEU A 592 -28.64 -94.09 36.59
CA LEU A 592 -27.58 -93.40 37.35
C LEU A 592 -26.40 -94.38 37.49
N ASN A 593 -25.29 -94.08 36.77
CA ASN A 593 -24.13 -94.93 36.82
C ASN A 593 -23.00 -94.25 37.59
N GLY A 594 -22.55 -94.89 38.67
CA GLY A 594 -21.39 -94.47 39.41
C GLY A 594 -20.22 -95.42 39.14
N HIS A 595 -19.09 -94.92 38.73
CA HIS A 595 -17.89 -95.74 38.60
C HIS A 595 -16.75 -95.18 39.45
N SER A 596 -16.12 -96.03 40.20
CA SER A 596 -14.98 -95.69 41.04
C SER A 596 -13.79 -96.58 40.59
N GLY A 597 -12.58 -96.00 40.44
CA GLY A 597 -11.38 -96.77 40.12
C GLY A 597 -10.88 -97.56 41.36
N GLU A 598 -11.27 -97.24 42.58
CA GLU A 598 -10.81 -97.91 43.81
C GLU A 598 -11.99 -98.40 44.63
N ASN A 599 -12.49 -97.62 45.61
CA ASN A 599 -13.61 -98.00 46.44
C ASN A 599 -14.80 -97.01 46.37
N SER A 600 -16.00 -97.50 46.35
CA SER A 600 -17.23 -96.72 46.53
C SER A 600 -17.93 -97.17 47.84
N SER A 601 -18.24 -96.19 48.67
CA SER A 601 -19.06 -96.46 49.89
C SER A 601 -20.25 -95.50 49.88
N PHE A 602 -21.44 -96.06 50.05
CA PHE A 602 -22.68 -95.35 50.33
C PHE A 602 -23.05 -95.68 51.77
N ASN A 603 -23.06 -94.74 52.66
CA ASN A 603 -23.50 -94.91 54.08
C ASN A 603 -24.94 -94.58 54.22
#